data_46fc22ddd2bcf6e6eac0a4b2457bd13a
#
_entry.id   46fc22ddd2bcf6e6eac0a4b2457bd13a
#
_cell.length_a   1.000
_cell.length_b   1.000
_cell.length_c   1.000
_cell.angle_alpha   90.00
_cell.angle_beta   90.00
_cell.angle_gamma   90.00
#
_symmetry.space_group_name_H-M   'P 1'
#
loop_
_entity.id
_entity.type
_entity.pdbx_description
1 polymer ?
#
loop_
_entity_poly.entity_id
_entity_poly.type
_entity_poly.pdbx_seq_one_letter_code
_entity_poly.pdbx_strand_id
1 'polypeptide(L)'
;MVKIAHIADVHWRGLSRHDEYRQVFNSFIDQVRTNSVDHIFVGGDIFHTKTTGLSPEYIQELTNWLLGMASVAEVHLTLGNHDGNLVNASRQDAVSPIVEALRNPKIHLYKKSGTYEFHPGYVWCVFSLFDMENWEKVKPIDNKINIACYHGPVWGARTETGWEIEEGINVDYFSDFDFAFLGDIHKLQYLGYRDVELSINESDLKFYPGAIVIEE
;
A
#
# COMPACT_ATOMS: atom_id res chain seq x y z
N MET A 1 17.54 6.43 11.09
CA MET A 1 16.35 5.55 11.28
C MET A 1 15.30 6.06 10.31
N VAL A 2 14.79 5.21 9.42
CA VAL A 2 13.76 5.56 8.41
C VAL A 2 12.40 5.22 8.99
N LYS A 3 11.47 6.17 8.94
CA LYS A 3 10.09 5.96 9.37
C LYS A 3 9.17 5.85 8.17
N ILE A 4 8.37 4.79 8.13
CA ILE A 4 7.44 4.50 7.04
C ILE A 4 6.04 4.39 7.60
N ALA A 5 5.09 5.10 6.98
CA ALA A 5 3.66 4.87 7.21
C ALA A 5 3.11 3.99 6.08
N HIS A 6 2.39 2.94 6.42
CA HIS A 6 1.70 2.07 5.47
C HIS A 6 0.19 2.25 5.58
N ILE A 7 -0.47 2.44 4.44
CA ILE A 7 -1.93 2.48 4.28
C ILE A 7 -2.31 1.69 3.04
N ALA A 8 -3.39 0.92 3.09
CA ALA A 8 -3.94 0.17 1.96
C ALA A 8 -5.47 0.18 2.02
N ASP A 9 -6.12 -0.32 0.98
CA ASP A 9 -7.55 -0.61 0.97
C ASP A 9 -8.42 0.60 1.33
N VAL A 10 -8.07 1.75 0.77
CA VAL A 10 -8.80 3.01 0.99
C VAL A 10 -10.24 2.91 0.49
N HIS A 11 -10.45 2.18 -0.61
CA HIS A 11 -11.76 1.93 -1.21
C HIS A 11 -12.62 3.18 -1.29
N TRP A 12 -12.03 4.27 -1.80
CA TRP A 12 -12.73 5.54 -1.90
C TRP A 12 -14.01 5.39 -2.71
N ARG A 13 -15.14 5.62 -2.06
CA ARG A 13 -16.46 5.53 -2.66
C ARG A 13 -16.85 6.89 -3.21
N GLY A 14 -17.10 6.98 -4.54
CA GLY A 14 -17.43 8.25 -5.20
C GLY A 14 -18.68 8.91 -4.65
N LEU A 15 -18.77 10.22 -4.79
CA LEU A 15 -19.86 11.16 -4.50
C LEU A 15 -20.49 11.14 -3.11
N SER A 16 -20.40 10.06 -2.36
CA SER A 16 -20.92 9.98 -0.99
C SER A 16 -19.78 9.94 0.02
N ARG A 17 -19.98 10.56 1.18
CA ARG A 17 -19.06 10.51 2.32
C ARG A 17 -17.72 11.22 2.09
N HIS A 18 -17.63 12.16 1.14
CA HIS A 18 -16.37 12.89 0.89
C HIS A 18 -15.85 13.63 2.12
N ASP A 19 -16.73 14.19 2.94
CA ASP A 19 -16.32 14.90 4.16
C ASP A 19 -15.69 13.96 5.19
N GLU A 20 -16.19 12.72 5.29
CA GLU A 20 -15.61 11.70 6.17
C GLU A 20 -14.22 11.29 5.69
N TYR A 21 -14.06 11.04 4.37
CA TYR A 21 -12.75 10.75 3.78
C TYR A 21 -11.76 11.91 4.01
N ARG A 22 -12.18 13.17 3.80
CA ARG A 22 -11.32 14.33 4.05
C ARG A 22 -10.85 14.41 5.50
N GLN A 23 -11.75 14.13 6.47
CA GLN A 23 -11.40 14.12 7.89
C GLN A 23 -10.35 13.04 8.19
N VAL A 24 -10.55 11.81 7.70
CA VAL A 24 -9.62 10.70 7.90
C VAL A 24 -8.26 11.00 7.24
N PHE A 25 -8.26 11.48 6.00
CA PHE A 25 -7.04 11.79 5.27
C PHE A 25 -6.25 12.94 5.90
N ASN A 26 -6.94 14.00 6.35
CA ASN A 26 -6.28 15.10 7.06
C ASN A 26 -5.69 14.62 8.38
N SER A 27 -6.41 13.78 9.12
CA SER A 27 -5.91 13.17 10.36
C SER A 27 -4.68 12.31 10.10
N PHE A 28 -4.68 11.50 9.04
CA PHE A 28 -3.52 10.70 8.64
C PHE A 28 -2.31 11.57 8.29
N ILE A 29 -2.50 12.62 7.46
CA ILE A 29 -1.42 13.55 7.08
C ILE A 29 -0.85 14.26 8.32
N ASP A 30 -1.70 14.66 9.26
CA ASP A 30 -1.27 15.32 10.51
C ASP A 30 -0.47 14.36 11.38
N GLN A 31 -0.83 13.08 11.42
CA GLN A 31 -0.07 12.05 12.15
C GLN A 31 1.29 11.79 11.49
N VAL A 32 1.33 11.65 10.16
CA VAL A 32 2.57 11.52 9.40
C VAL A 32 3.52 12.70 9.70
N ARG A 33 2.98 13.93 9.69
CA ARG A 33 3.75 15.13 10.03
C ARG A 33 4.27 15.11 11.47
N THR A 34 3.38 14.80 12.43
CA THR A 34 3.69 14.81 13.87
C THR A 34 4.75 13.77 14.23
N ASN A 35 4.72 12.61 13.59
CA ASN A 35 5.67 11.54 13.82
C ASN A 35 6.93 11.66 12.97
N SER A 36 7.06 12.70 12.13
CA SER A 36 8.19 12.92 11.23
C SER A 36 8.47 11.69 10.36
N VAL A 37 7.42 11.17 9.71
CA VAL A 37 7.51 10.03 8.80
C VAL A 37 8.22 10.46 7.52
N ASP A 38 9.16 9.65 7.05
CA ASP A 38 9.97 9.92 5.86
C ASP A 38 9.27 9.47 4.57
N HIS A 39 8.61 8.33 4.64
CA HIS A 39 7.96 7.68 3.49
C HIS A 39 6.55 7.21 3.82
N ILE A 40 5.62 7.39 2.89
CA ILE A 40 4.26 6.84 2.94
C ILE A 40 4.17 5.78 1.85
N PHE A 41 3.76 4.56 2.20
CA PHE A 41 3.46 3.50 1.24
C PHE A 41 1.95 3.27 1.17
N VAL A 42 1.38 3.40 -0.04
CA VAL A 42 -0.04 3.16 -0.33
C VAL A 42 -0.15 1.83 -1.08
N GLY A 43 -0.63 0.82 -0.39
CA GLY A 43 -0.63 -0.59 -0.81
C GLY A 43 -1.77 -1.01 -1.74
N GLY A 44 -2.30 -0.11 -2.57
CA GLY A 44 -3.35 -0.42 -3.55
C GLY A 44 -4.77 -0.24 -3.04
N ASP A 45 -5.73 -0.51 -3.92
CA ASP A 45 -7.18 -0.35 -3.74
C ASP A 45 -7.57 1.04 -3.24
N ILE A 46 -7.06 2.06 -3.95
CA ILE A 46 -7.39 3.46 -3.71
C ILE A 46 -8.86 3.71 -4.03
N PHE A 47 -9.34 3.17 -5.15
CA PHE A 47 -10.73 3.27 -5.58
C PHE A 47 -11.57 2.07 -5.14
N HIS A 48 -12.84 2.32 -4.81
CA HIS A 48 -13.76 1.22 -4.47
C HIS A 48 -14.20 0.42 -5.71
N THR A 49 -14.27 1.04 -6.88
CA THR A 49 -14.69 0.37 -8.10
C THR A 49 -14.08 1.02 -9.34
N LYS A 50 -13.56 0.17 -10.21
CA LYS A 50 -13.02 0.52 -11.53
C LYS A 50 -14.08 0.72 -12.62
N THR A 51 -15.33 0.37 -12.34
CA THR A 51 -16.41 0.33 -13.34
C THR A 51 -17.26 1.59 -13.37
N THR A 52 -17.32 2.34 -12.30
CA THR A 52 -17.96 3.66 -12.26
C THR A 52 -16.97 4.70 -12.75
N GLY A 53 -17.37 5.52 -13.73
CA GLY A 53 -16.54 6.61 -14.21
C GLY A 53 -16.10 7.52 -13.06
N LEU A 54 -14.86 8.00 -13.12
CA LEU A 54 -14.36 8.97 -12.16
C LEU A 54 -15.00 10.34 -12.43
N SER A 55 -15.70 10.89 -11.45
CA SER A 55 -16.22 12.25 -11.55
C SER A 55 -15.09 13.28 -11.41
N PRO A 56 -15.25 14.51 -11.92
CA PRO A 56 -14.25 15.57 -11.73
C PRO A 56 -13.95 15.84 -10.25
N GLU A 57 -14.97 15.79 -9.39
CA GLU A 57 -14.81 15.97 -7.95
C GLU A 57 -13.95 14.87 -7.34
N TYR A 58 -14.14 13.64 -7.80
CA TYR A 58 -13.38 12.48 -7.33
C TYR A 58 -11.90 12.59 -7.70
N ILE A 59 -11.62 13.00 -8.94
CA ILE A 59 -10.24 13.27 -9.41
C ILE A 59 -9.61 14.39 -8.56
N GLN A 60 -10.37 15.45 -8.27
CA GLN A 60 -9.90 16.57 -7.46
C GLN A 60 -9.56 16.13 -6.03
N GLU A 61 -10.41 15.32 -5.41
CA GLU A 61 -10.18 14.84 -4.04
C GLU A 61 -8.95 13.94 -3.95
N LEU A 62 -8.79 12.99 -4.89
CA LEU A 62 -7.58 12.17 -4.95
C LEU A 62 -6.32 13.03 -5.18
N THR A 63 -6.41 14.01 -6.09
CA THR A 63 -5.33 14.97 -6.31
C THR A 63 -4.93 15.69 -5.03
N ASN A 64 -5.90 16.22 -4.30
CA ASN A 64 -5.67 16.93 -3.04
C ASN A 64 -5.02 16.03 -1.98
N TRP A 65 -5.49 14.79 -1.87
CA TRP A 65 -4.93 13.82 -0.93
C TRP A 65 -3.48 13.46 -1.26
N LEU A 66 -3.19 13.14 -2.52
CA LEU A 66 -1.82 12.84 -2.97
C LEU A 66 -0.86 14.01 -2.74
N LEU A 67 -1.28 15.23 -3.08
CA LEU A 67 -0.48 16.44 -2.85
C LEU A 67 -0.32 16.73 -1.35
N GLY A 68 -1.35 16.49 -0.56
CA GLY A 68 -1.30 16.61 0.89
C GLY A 68 -0.27 15.68 1.52
N MET A 69 -0.25 14.40 1.13
CA MET A 69 0.77 13.44 1.56
C MET A 69 2.17 13.85 1.09
N ALA A 70 2.33 14.22 -0.19
CA ALA A 70 3.61 14.64 -0.76
C ALA A 70 4.16 15.95 -0.12
N SER A 71 3.31 16.74 0.54
CA SER A 71 3.75 17.92 1.28
C SER A 71 4.49 17.58 2.57
N VAL A 72 4.34 16.36 3.08
CA VAL A 72 4.88 15.93 4.39
C VAL A 72 5.89 14.80 4.29
N ALA A 73 5.80 13.92 3.27
CA ALA A 73 6.70 12.78 3.09
C ALA A 73 6.83 12.40 1.61
N GLU A 74 7.77 11.49 1.27
CA GLU A 74 7.79 10.81 -0.02
C GLU A 74 6.63 9.80 -0.09
N VAL A 75 5.92 9.73 -1.23
CA VAL A 75 4.72 8.90 -1.41
C VAL A 75 5.00 7.81 -2.43
N HIS A 76 4.80 6.58 -2.03
CA HIS A 76 5.00 5.39 -2.84
C HIS A 76 3.67 4.66 -2.99
N LEU A 77 3.26 4.35 -4.23
CA LEU A 77 1.98 3.72 -4.51
C LEU A 77 2.17 2.45 -5.32
N THR A 78 1.40 1.44 -5.00
CA THR A 78 1.12 0.30 -5.87
C THR A 78 -0.36 0.29 -6.25
N LEU A 79 -0.74 -0.54 -7.21
CA LEU A 79 -2.13 -0.71 -7.64
C LEU A 79 -2.71 -1.96 -7.01
N GLY A 80 -3.96 -1.87 -6.57
CA GLY A 80 -4.77 -3.02 -6.18
C GLY A 80 -5.72 -3.48 -7.31
N ASN A 81 -6.45 -4.55 -7.06
CA ASN A 81 -7.36 -5.15 -8.02
C ASN A 81 -8.57 -4.25 -8.37
N HIS A 82 -8.91 -3.28 -7.50
CA HIS A 82 -9.95 -2.29 -7.75
C HIS A 82 -9.48 -1.07 -8.55
N ASP A 83 -8.18 -0.84 -8.65
CA ASP A 83 -7.63 0.32 -9.37
C ASP A 83 -7.52 0.11 -10.88
N GLY A 84 -7.53 -1.14 -11.36
CA GLY A 84 -7.38 -1.45 -12.77
C GLY A 84 -8.10 -2.73 -13.22
N ASN A 85 -7.89 -3.15 -14.46
CA ASN A 85 -8.52 -4.34 -15.04
C ASN A 85 -7.49 -5.47 -15.14
N LEU A 86 -7.56 -6.46 -14.24
CA LEU A 86 -6.66 -7.60 -14.23
C LEU A 86 -6.83 -8.53 -15.45
N VAL A 87 -8.03 -8.59 -16.04
CA VAL A 87 -8.30 -9.40 -17.24
C VAL A 87 -7.68 -8.78 -18.48
N ASN A 88 -7.55 -7.46 -18.50
CA ASN A 88 -6.93 -6.72 -19.60
C ASN A 88 -5.97 -5.66 -19.05
N ALA A 89 -4.75 -6.09 -18.70
CA ALA A 89 -3.69 -5.24 -18.17
C ALA A 89 -3.21 -4.14 -19.15
N SER A 90 -3.60 -4.22 -20.45
CA SER A 90 -3.31 -3.14 -21.42
C SER A 90 -4.24 -1.93 -21.26
N ARG A 91 -5.36 -2.08 -20.56
CA ARG A 91 -6.23 -0.94 -20.25
C ARG A 91 -5.58 -0.05 -19.19
N GLN A 92 -5.83 1.25 -19.34
CA GLN A 92 -5.43 2.25 -18.37
C GLN A 92 -6.09 1.96 -17.02
N ASP A 93 -5.30 1.98 -15.94
CA ASP A 93 -5.81 2.00 -14.58
C ASP A 93 -6.33 3.39 -14.20
N ALA A 94 -7.01 3.49 -13.07
CA ALA A 94 -7.64 4.71 -12.62
C ALA A 94 -6.66 5.71 -11.97
N VAL A 95 -5.50 5.26 -11.50
CA VAL A 95 -4.54 6.04 -10.69
C VAL A 95 -3.48 6.71 -11.55
N SER A 96 -2.93 5.96 -12.53
CA SER A 96 -1.80 6.42 -13.36
C SER A 96 -2.02 7.78 -14.02
N PRO A 97 -3.17 8.05 -14.68
CA PRO A 97 -3.36 9.34 -15.35
C PRO A 97 -3.28 10.52 -14.38
N ILE A 98 -3.72 10.32 -13.14
CA ILE A 98 -3.72 11.38 -12.11
C ILE A 98 -2.28 11.62 -11.64
N VAL A 99 -1.57 10.55 -11.30
CA VAL A 99 -0.16 10.65 -10.86
C VAL A 99 0.72 11.26 -11.94
N GLU A 100 0.56 10.82 -13.20
CA GLU A 100 1.30 11.36 -14.35
C GLU A 100 1.01 12.86 -14.59
N ALA A 101 -0.26 13.26 -14.42
CA ALA A 101 -0.65 14.67 -14.58
C ALA A 101 -0.08 15.57 -13.48
N LEU A 102 0.05 15.05 -12.26
CA LEU A 102 0.61 15.81 -11.12
C LEU A 102 2.08 16.17 -11.30
N ARG A 103 2.87 15.32 -11.95
CA ARG A 103 4.31 15.51 -12.16
C ARG A 103 5.07 15.89 -10.89
N ASN A 104 4.60 15.39 -9.75
CA ASN A 104 5.23 15.68 -8.47
C ASN A 104 6.39 14.70 -8.23
N PRO A 105 7.64 15.18 -8.03
CA PRO A 105 8.80 14.31 -7.87
C PRO A 105 8.78 13.46 -6.61
N LYS A 106 7.91 13.76 -5.66
CA LYS A 106 7.73 13.00 -4.43
C LYS A 106 6.63 11.93 -4.51
N ILE A 107 6.01 11.75 -5.67
CA ILE A 107 4.94 10.73 -5.84
C ILE A 107 5.42 9.69 -6.84
N HIS A 108 5.59 8.46 -6.36
CA HIS A 108 6.14 7.35 -7.10
C HIS A 108 5.08 6.25 -7.24
N LEU A 109 4.75 5.87 -8.48
CA LEU A 109 3.79 4.78 -8.75
C LEU A 109 4.52 3.58 -9.37
N TYR A 110 4.46 2.43 -8.69
CA TYR A 110 5.08 1.19 -9.09
C TYR A 110 4.04 0.25 -9.73
N LYS A 111 3.97 0.26 -11.06
CA LYS A 111 3.06 -0.59 -11.85
C LYS A 111 3.67 -1.93 -12.24
N LYS A 112 4.98 -2.00 -12.26
CA LYS A 112 5.75 -3.18 -12.65
C LYS A 112 6.29 -3.88 -11.42
N SER A 113 6.39 -5.21 -11.53
CA SER A 113 7.11 -6.01 -10.55
C SER A 113 8.59 -5.74 -10.66
N GLY A 114 9.26 -5.63 -9.53
CA GLY A 114 10.69 -5.29 -9.51
C GLY A 114 11.16 -4.83 -8.15
N THR A 115 12.43 -4.45 -8.12
CA THR A 115 13.15 -4.05 -6.93
C THR A 115 13.56 -2.59 -7.06
N TYR A 116 13.10 -1.73 -6.17
CA TYR A 116 13.23 -0.27 -6.25
C TYR A 116 13.87 0.27 -4.98
N GLU A 117 15.10 0.77 -5.06
CA GLU A 117 15.72 1.47 -3.94
C GLU A 117 15.04 2.85 -3.79
N PHE A 118 14.47 3.11 -2.62
CA PHE A 118 13.74 4.35 -2.33
C PHE A 118 14.45 5.21 -1.29
N HIS A 119 15.35 4.59 -0.52
CA HIS A 119 16.21 5.26 0.45
C HIS A 119 17.53 4.47 0.51
N PRO A 120 18.69 5.10 0.82
CA PRO A 120 19.94 4.36 0.93
C PRO A 120 19.84 3.18 1.88
N GLY A 121 19.99 1.96 1.33
CA GLY A 121 19.89 0.72 2.08
C GLY A 121 18.46 0.15 2.24
N TYR A 122 17.42 0.78 1.69
CA TYR A 122 16.03 0.32 1.77
C TYR A 122 15.43 0.12 0.38
N VAL A 123 14.71 -0.97 0.20
CA VAL A 123 14.23 -1.42 -1.10
C VAL A 123 12.78 -1.86 -1.04
N TRP A 124 11.95 -1.33 -1.94
CA TRP A 124 10.63 -1.90 -2.26
C TRP A 124 10.81 -3.08 -3.22
N CYS A 125 10.36 -4.25 -2.82
CA CYS A 125 10.27 -5.45 -3.65
C CYS A 125 8.81 -5.64 -4.05
N VAL A 126 8.43 -5.06 -5.18
CA VAL A 126 7.04 -4.95 -5.62
C VAL A 126 6.59 -6.17 -6.41
N PHE A 127 5.52 -6.81 -5.96
CA PHE A 127 4.81 -7.90 -6.63
C PHE A 127 3.49 -7.36 -7.22
N SER A 128 3.56 -6.76 -8.40
CA SER A 128 2.40 -6.14 -9.03
C SER A 128 1.44 -7.18 -9.60
N LEU A 129 0.14 -7.05 -9.30
CA LEU A 129 -0.93 -7.85 -9.91
C LEU A 129 -1.06 -7.64 -11.43
N PHE A 130 -0.56 -6.52 -11.93
CA PHE A 130 -0.61 -6.18 -13.35
C PHE A 130 0.65 -6.63 -14.12
N ASP A 131 1.56 -7.34 -13.44
CA ASP A 131 2.84 -7.77 -13.98
C ASP A 131 3.33 -9.08 -13.31
N MET A 132 2.40 -10.02 -13.13
CA MET A 132 2.63 -11.28 -12.40
C MET A 132 3.69 -12.15 -13.07
N GLU A 133 3.83 -12.09 -14.39
CA GLU A 133 4.83 -12.82 -15.16
C GLU A 133 6.28 -12.49 -14.77
N ASN A 134 6.49 -11.37 -14.09
CA ASN A 134 7.80 -10.91 -13.62
C ASN A 134 8.04 -11.12 -12.11
N TRP A 135 7.12 -11.71 -11.38
CA TRP A 135 7.25 -11.93 -9.93
C TRP A 135 8.51 -12.74 -9.56
N GLU A 136 8.84 -13.76 -10.34
CA GLU A 136 10.03 -14.59 -10.12
C GLU A 136 11.37 -13.82 -10.21
N LYS A 137 11.33 -12.62 -10.82
CA LYS A 137 12.49 -11.73 -10.95
C LYS A 137 12.67 -10.83 -9.73
N VAL A 138 11.65 -10.70 -8.89
CA VAL A 138 11.71 -9.91 -7.66
C VAL A 138 12.48 -10.71 -6.61
N LYS A 139 13.67 -10.23 -6.27
CA LYS A 139 14.55 -10.86 -5.29
C LYS A 139 15.07 -9.84 -4.31
N PRO A 140 15.30 -10.23 -3.04
CA PRO A 140 15.95 -9.34 -2.09
C PRO A 140 17.37 -8.98 -2.56
N ILE A 141 17.82 -7.81 -2.18
CA ILE A 141 19.19 -7.32 -2.42
C ILE A 141 19.99 -7.50 -1.14
N ASP A 142 21.16 -8.16 -1.24
CA ASP A 142 22.06 -8.38 -0.12
C ASP A 142 22.46 -7.07 0.55
N ASN A 143 22.56 -7.09 1.88
CA ASN A 143 22.94 -5.95 2.72
C ASN A 143 22.01 -4.74 2.63
N LYS A 144 20.74 -4.96 2.25
CA LYS A 144 19.69 -3.94 2.29
C LYS A 144 18.49 -4.46 3.07
N ILE A 145 17.69 -3.56 3.58
CA ILE A 145 16.37 -3.87 4.13
C ILE A 145 15.39 -3.97 2.96
N ASN A 146 14.88 -5.18 2.76
CA ASN A 146 14.00 -5.52 1.65
C ASN A 146 12.56 -5.65 2.14
N ILE A 147 11.69 -4.80 1.63
CA ILE A 147 10.28 -4.76 2.00
C ILE A 147 9.46 -5.30 0.83
N ALA A 148 8.89 -6.49 0.99
CA ALA A 148 7.96 -7.04 0.01
C ALA A 148 6.67 -6.23 0.01
N CYS A 149 6.19 -5.86 -1.18
CA CYS A 149 4.97 -5.09 -1.36
C CYS A 149 4.03 -5.88 -2.27
N TYR A 150 2.90 -6.31 -1.71
CA TYR A 150 1.92 -7.13 -2.41
C TYR A 150 0.50 -6.70 -2.07
N HIS A 151 -0.37 -6.73 -3.06
CA HIS A 151 -1.80 -6.53 -2.89
C HIS A 151 -2.55 -7.74 -3.44
N GLY A 152 -3.26 -8.45 -2.59
CA GLY A 152 -4.05 -9.62 -2.99
C GLY A 152 -4.28 -10.61 -1.85
N PRO A 153 -5.04 -11.69 -2.11
CA PRO A 153 -5.38 -12.67 -1.09
C PRO A 153 -4.12 -13.41 -0.60
N VAL A 154 -4.07 -13.62 0.71
CA VAL A 154 -3.05 -14.41 1.38
C VAL A 154 -3.71 -15.58 2.11
N TRP A 155 -3.24 -16.79 1.87
CA TRP A 155 -3.76 -18.01 2.49
C TRP A 155 -3.71 -17.91 4.01
N GLY A 156 -4.82 -18.29 4.66
CA GLY A 156 -4.94 -18.27 6.12
C GLY A 156 -5.28 -16.90 6.72
N ALA A 157 -5.30 -15.84 5.92
CA ALA A 157 -5.80 -14.55 6.36
C ALA A 157 -7.31 -14.62 6.63
N ARG A 158 -7.80 -13.79 7.54
CA ARG A 158 -9.23 -13.75 7.90
C ARG A 158 -9.87 -12.44 7.49
N THR A 159 -11.05 -12.55 6.90
CA THR A 159 -11.89 -11.39 6.57
C THR A 159 -12.41 -10.70 7.84
N GLU A 160 -13.02 -9.51 7.70
CA GLU A 160 -13.66 -8.79 8.81
C GLU A 160 -14.72 -9.63 9.52
N THR A 161 -15.42 -10.51 8.80
CA THR A 161 -16.43 -11.43 9.34
C THR A 161 -15.85 -12.68 9.99
N GLY A 162 -14.51 -12.85 9.97
CA GLY A 162 -13.79 -13.97 10.56
C GLY A 162 -13.65 -15.19 9.63
N TRP A 163 -14.13 -15.10 8.39
CA TRP A 163 -13.96 -16.16 7.39
C TRP A 163 -12.49 -16.27 6.98
N GLU A 164 -11.95 -17.48 6.93
CA GLU A 164 -10.57 -17.75 6.53
C GLU A 164 -10.44 -17.82 5.02
N ILE A 165 -9.43 -17.13 4.47
CA ILE A 165 -9.13 -17.12 3.04
C ILE A 165 -8.36 -18.39 2.70
N GLU A 166 -8.93 -19.22 1.82
CA GLU A 166 -8.38 -20.51 1.38
C GLU A 166 -7.78 -20.42 -0.04
N GLU A 167 -7.43 -19.21 -0.49
CA GLU A 167 -6.83 -18.94 -1.80
C GLU A 167 -5.73 -17.89 -1.69
N GLY A 168 -5.00 -17.66 -2.79
CA GLY A 168 -3.93 -16.68 -2.85
C GLY A 168 -2.55 -17.27 -2.57
N ILE A 169 -1.61 -16.41 -2.23
CA ILE A 169 -0.24 -16.82 -1.93
C ILE A 169 -0.10 -17.21 -0.45
N ASN A 170 0.83 -18.15 -0.17
CA ASN A 170 1.19 -18.46 1.21
C ASN A 170 2.10 -17.36 1.75
N VAL A 171 2.00 -17.05 3.04
CA VAL A 171 2.86 -16.07 3.72
C VAL A 171 4.35 -16.41 3.59
N ASP A 172 4.69 -17.68 3.49
CA ASP A 172 6.07 -18.16 3.28
C ASP A 172 6.70 -17.62 1.98
N TYR A 173 5.89 -17.16 1.05
CA TYR A 173 6.36 -16.51 -0.17
C TYR A 173 7.22 -15.27 0.12
N PHE A 174 7.02 -14.66 1.28
CA PHE A 174 7.75 -13.46 1.71
C PHE A 174 8.87 -13.76 2.71
N SER A 175 9.19 -15.03 2.99
CA SER A 175 10.16 -15.42 4.02
C SER A 175 11.60 -14.92 3.79
N ASP A 176 11.95 -14.61 2.54
CA ASP A 176 13.27 -14.09 2.18
C ASP A 176 13.40 -12.56 2.34
N PHE A 177 12.31 -11.88 2.70
CA PHE A 177 12.26 -10.43 2.87
C PHE A 177 12.22 -10.05 4.34
N ASP A 178 12.77 -8.87 4.68
CA ASP A 178 12.81 -8.40 6.07
C ASP A 178 11.41 -8.01 6.58
N PHE A 179 10.57 -7.43 5.70
CA PHE A 179 9.19 -7.04 5.97
C PHE A 179 8.29 -7.32 4.76
N ALA A 180 6.98 -7.43 5.02
CA ALA A 180 5.96 -7.46 3.96
C ALA A 180 4.85 -6.45 4.25
N PHE A 181 4.60 -5.55 3.29
CA PHE A 181 3.46 -4.64 3.28
C PHE A 181 2.38 -5.20 2.37
N LEU A 182 1.24 -5.56 2.98
CA LEU A 182 0.16 -6.28 2.32
C LEU A 182 -1.09 -5.40 2.21
N GLY A 183 -1.80 -5.47 1.09
CA GLY A 183 -3.14 -4.96 0.88
C GLY A 183 -4.11 -6.09 0.54
N ASP A 184 -5.42 -5.78 0.38
CA ASP A 184 -6.55 -6.72 0.22
C ASP A 184 -6.91 -7.49 1.51
N ILE A 185 -6.25 -7.15 2.62
CA ILE A 185 -6.48 -7.75 3.94
C ILE A 185 -7.05 -6.69 4.86
N HIS A 186 -8.37 -6.53 4.85
CA HIS A 186 -9.07 -5.44 5.56
C HIS A 186 -9.04 -5.57 7.08
N LYS A 187 -8.76 -6.77 7.61
CA LYS A 187 -8.69 -7.00 9.05
C LYS A 187 -7.24 -6.99 9.51
N LEU A 188 -6.94 -6.13 10.48
CA LEU A 188 -5.64 -6.15 11.15
C LEU A 188 -5.41 -7.52 11.80
N GLN A 189 -4.33 -8.20 11.41
CA GLN A 189 -3.95 -9.50 11.90
C GLN A 189 -2.48 -9.80 11.65
N TYR A 190 -1.93 -10.72 12.44
CA TYR A 190 -0.61 -11.28 12.21
C TYR A 190 -0.75 -12.55 11.37
N LEU A 191 0.04 -12.66 10.32
CA LEU A 191 0.14 -13.84 9.46
C LEU A 191 1.55 -14.43 9.60
N GLY A 192 1.64 -15.73 9.86
CA GLY A 192 2.92 -16.42 9.98
C GLY A 192 2.91 -17.52 11.04
N TYR A 193 4.05 -18.14 11.25
CA TYR A 193 4.20 -19.20 12.26
C TYR A 193 4.07 -18.61 13.66
N ARG A 194 3.26 -19.28 14.52
CA ARG A 194 2.98 -18.87 15.89
C ARG A 194 4.19 -18.83 16.82
N ASP A 195 5.33 -19.34 16.38
CA ASP A 195 6.53 -19.51 17.18
C ASP A 195 7.61 -18.43 16.93
N VAL A 196 7.36 -17.46 16.05
CA VAL A 196 8.18 -16.25 15.97
C VAL A 196 7.63 -15.28 17.02
N GLU A 197 8.22 -15.29 18.22
CA GLU A 197 8.16 -14.14 19.10
C GLU A 197 8.79 -12.96 18.32
N LEU A 198 7.95 -12.22 17.61
CA LEU A 198 8.33 -10.90 17.18
C LEU A 198 8.59 -10.11 18.44
N SER A 199 9.84 -9.82 18.71
CA SER A 199 10.27 -8.93 19.82
C SER A 199 9.92 -7.46 19.54
N ILE A 200 8.90 -7.23 18.75
CA ILE A 200 8.28 -5.93 18.55
C ILE A 200 7.37 -5.76 19.76
N ASN A 201 7.75 -4.88 20.69
CA ASN A 201 6.86 -4.49 21.76
C ASN A 201 5.58 -3.92 21.15
N GLU A 202 4.41 -4.40 21.59
CA GLU A 202 3.11 -3.85 21.17
C GLU A 202 3.03 -2.32 21.42
N SER A 203 3.85 -1.77 22.29
CA SER A 203 4.00 -0.34 22.54
C SER A 203 4.66 0.44 21.37
N ASP A 204 5.39 -0.24 20.50
CA ASP A 204 6.12 0.37 19.38
C ASP A 204 5.29 0.40 18.10
N LEU A 205 4.17 -0.35 18.09
CA LEU A 205 3.18 -0.34 17.03
C LEU A 205 2.07 0.67 17.38
N LYS A 206 2.14 1.86 16.81
CA LYS A 206 1.03 2.82 16.87
C LYS A 206 0.00 2.47 15.79
N PHE A 207 -1.05 1.75 16.21
CA PHE A 207 -2.14 1.38 15.32
C PHE A 207 -3.11 2.56 15.14
N TYR A 208 -3.29 2.93 13.89
CA TYR A 208 -4.41 3.76 13.45
C TYR A 208 -5.26 2.92 12.50
N PRO A 209 -6.59 3.04 12.49
CA PRO A 209 -7.42 2.30 11.54
C PRO A 209 -6.91 2.51 10.12
N GLY A 210 -6.38 1.46 9.50
CA GLY A 210 -5.85 1.47 8.13
C GLY A 210 -4.41 1.95 7.94
N ALA A 211 -3.62 2.19 8.99
CA ALA A 211 -2.21 2.54 8.85
C ALA A 211 -1.34 1.88 9.93
N ILE A 212 -0.18 1.39 9.53
CA ILE A 212 0.87 0.88 10.43
C ILE A 212 2.08 1.80 10.31
N VAL A 213 2.58 2.30 11.44
CA VAL A 213 3.87 3.01 11.49
C VAL A 213 4.87 2.06 12.15
N ILE A 214 5.91 1.69 11.43
CA ILE A 214 7.02 0.89 11.95
C ILE A 214 8.12 1.86 12.34
N GLU A 215 8.50 1.86 13.63
CA GLU A 215 9.67 2.55 14.16
C GLU A 215 10.71 1.47 14.53
N GLU A 216 11.89 1.47 13.91
CA GLU A 216 13.09 0.77 14.36
C GLU A 216 14.01 1.69 15.15
#